data_b5edaf641711bedd50c9ac35b1847592
#
_entry.id   b5edaf641711bedd50c9ac35b1847592
#
_cell.length_a   1.000
_cell.length_b   1.000
_cell.length_c   1.000
_cell.angle_alpha   90.00
_cell.angle_beta   90.00
_cell.angle_gamma   90.00
#
_symmetry.space_group_name_H-M   'P 1'
#
loop_
_entity.id
_entity.type
_entity.pdbx_description
1 polymer ?
#
loop_
_entity_poly.entity_id
_entity_poly.type
_entity_poly.pdbx_seq_one_letter_code
_entity_poly.pdbx_strand_id
1 'polypeptide(L)'
;AFADEVTRVAREVGTDGQLGGQARVPGVAGSWKDLTDTVNVMAANLTEQVRGIVKVVTAVANGDLEQKLTVQAKGEVAALAETINNMTGTLATFADQVTSVAREVGVEGRLGGQANVLGVAGTWKDLTGNVNLLAANLTTQVRAIAEVATAVTKGDLTRSIQVDARGEVAELKDNINTMIDNLRLTTDRNRDEDWLKTNLARFTGMLQGQRDLANVGRMLLSELTPLVNAHQGVIYQMESEEASTLKLL
;
A
#
# COMPACT_ATOMS: atom_id res chain seq x y z
N ALA A 1 -23.42 56.95 35.78
CA ALA A 1 -24.39 56.24 34.87
C ALA A 1 -23.79 55.93 33.51
N PHE A 2 -23.46 56.93 32.60
CA PHE A 2 -22.89 56.60 31.27
C PHE A 2 -21.52 55.93 31.37
N ALA A 3 -20.55 56.58 32.06
CA ALA A 3 -19.20 56.06 32.22
C ALA A 3 -19.19 54.68 32.90
N ASP A 4 -20.06 54.43 33.85
CA ASP A 4 -20.15 53.17 34.59
C ASP A 4 -20.61 52.02 33.69
N GLU A 5 -21.64 52.27 32.84
CA GLU A 5 -22.16 51.29 31.91
C GLU A 5 -21.15 50.94 30.81
N VAL A 6 -20.50 51.93 30.20
CA VAL A 6 -19.46 51.71 29.19
C VAL A 6 -18.26 50.99 29.80
N THR A 7 -17.83 51.39 31.00
CA THR A 7 -16.74 50.72 31.72
C THR A 7 -17.11 49.29 32.09
N ARG A 8 -18.37 49.01 32.50
CA ARG A 8 -18.86 47.66 32.76
C ARG A 8 -18.77 46.79 31.52
N VAL A 9 -19.33 47.22 30.37
CA VAL A 9 -19.29 46.46 29.12
C VAL A 9 -17.86 46.26 28.65
N ALA A 10 -17.00 47.28 28.73
CA ALA A 10 -15.59 47.15 28.36
C ALA A 10 -14.85 46.15 29.25
N ARG A 11 -15.16 46.06 30.54
CA ARG A 11 -14.59 45.10 31.47
C ARG A 11 -15.12 43.69 31.19
N GLU A 12 -16.45 43.54 31.13
CA GLU A 12 -17.09 42.25 30.86
C GLU A 12 -16.58 41.62 29.57
N VAL A 13 -16.59 42.37 28.46
CA VAL A 13 -16.21 41.86 27.14
C VAL A 13 -14.68 41.80 26.96
N GLY A 14 -13.97 42.86 27.39
CA GLY A 14 -12.53 43.00 27.10
C GLY A 14 -11.60 42.39 28.14
N THR A 15 -12.05 42.26 29.41
CA THR A 15 -11.21 41.78 30.52
C THR A 15 -11.68 40.43 31.06
N ASP A 16 -12.99 40.30 31.32
CA ASP A 16 -13.57 39.12 31.94
C ASP A 16 -13.96 38.06 30.91
N GLY A 17 -13.92 38.38 29.59
CA GLY A 17 -14.28 37.47 28.50
C GLY A 17 -15.78 37.14 28.46
N GLN A 18 -16.63 37.89 29.13
CA GLN A 18 -18.08 37.68 29.14
C GLN A 18 -18.73 38.34 27.92
N LEU A 19 -18.90 37.59 26.88
CA LEU A 19 -19.41 38.06 25.59
C LEU A 19 -20.93 38.27 25.62
N GLY A 20 -21.41 39.38 24.97
CA GLY A 20 -22.83 39.68 24.76
C GLY A 20 -23.34 40.83 25.69
N GLY A 21 -22.49 41.42 26.52
CA GLY A 21 -22.84 42.57 27.31
C GLY A 21 -23.14 43.81 26.43
N GLN A 22 -24.15 44.57 26.79
CA GLN A 22 -24.52 45.85 26.15
C GLN A 22 -24.70 46.95 27.19
N ALA A 23 -24.26 48.15 26.85
CA ALA A 23 -24.48 49.34 27.66
C ALA A 23 -25.93 49.85 27.50
N ARG A 24 -26.60 50.07 28.60
CA ARG A 24 -27.97 50.64 28.60
C ARG A 24 -27.95 51.94 29.43
N VAL A 25 -28.07 53.05 28.74
CA VAL A 25 -28.04 54.36 29.38
C VAL A 25 -29.36 55.10 29.03
N PRO A 26 -30.37 55.06 29.91
CA PRO A 26 -31.64 55.73 29.65
C PRO A 26 -31.48 57.26 29.58
N GLY A 27 -32.19 57.91 28.65
CA GLY A 27 -32.28 59.36 28.55
C GLY A 27 -31.08 60.06 27.93
N VAL A 28 -30.14 59.30 27.30
CA VAL A 28 -29.03 59.93 26.56
C VAL A 28 -29.43 60.34 25.14
N ALA A 29 -28.90 61.47 24.67
CA ALA A 29 -29.12 61.98 23.33
C ALA A 29 -27.81 62.56 22.76
N GLY A 30 -27.78 62.83 21.42
CA GLY A 30 -26.61 63.38 20.72
C GLY A 30 -25.39 62.48 20.84
N SER A 31 -24.20 63.05 20.98
CA SER A 31 -22.92 62.32 20.97
C SER A 31 -22.80 61.21 22.01
N TRP A 32 -23.51 61.32 23.15
CA TRP A 32 -23.52 60.27 24.18
C TRP A 32 -24.31 59.04 23.74
N LYS A 33 -25.40 59.24 22.98
CA LYS A 33 -26.14 58.16 22.35
C LYS A 33 -25.28 57.48 21.30
N ASP A 34 -24.66 58.26 20.42
CA ASP A 34 -23.80 57.75 19.34
C ASP A 34 -22.64 56.92 19.89
N LEU A 35 -22.03 57.38 21.00
CA LEU A 35 -20.95 56.64 21.66
C LEU A 35 -21.45 55.32 22.30
N THR A 36 -22.64 55.34 22.94
CA THR A 36 -23.25 54.13 23.49
C THR A 36 -23.55 53.10 22.38
N ASP A 37 -24.14 53.54 21.29
CA ASP A 37 -24.45 52.70 20.13
C ASP A 37 -23.17 52.15 19.50
N THR A 38 -22.12 52.95 19.35
CA THR A 38 -20.81 52.50 18.83
C THR A 38 -20.17 51.42 19.71
N VAL A 39 -20.20 51.60 21.03
CA VAL A 39 -19.69 50.59 22.01
C VAL A 39 -20.51 49.30 21.93
N ASN A 40 -21.84 49.38 21.81
CA ASN A 40 -22.70 48.25 21.67
C ASN A 40 -22.48 47.48 20.35
N VAL A 41 -22.29 48.19 19.23
CA VAL A 41 -21.94 47.58 17.93
C VAL A 41 -20.58 46.89 18.02
N MET A 42 -19.58 47.53 18.66
CA MET A 42 -18.26 46.92 18.86
C MET A 42 -18.36 45.64 19.69
N ALA A 43 -19.10 45.64 20.81
CA ALA A 43 -19.28 44.49 21.70
C ALA A 43 -20.05 43.37 21.01
N ALA A 44 -21.08 43.70 20.21
CA ALA A 44 -21.85 42.74 19.43
C ALA A 44 -20.98 42.08 18.35
N ASN A 45 -20.23 42.86 17.56
CA ASN A 45 -19.35 42.35 16.52
C ASN A 45 -18.29 41.41 17.10
N LEU A 46 -17.64 41.79 18.20
CA LEU A 46 -16.65 40.96 18.87
C LEU A 46 -17.27 39.65 19.38
N THR A 47 -18.48 39.75 19.97
CA THR A 47 -19.23 38.58 20.43
C THR A 47 -19.52 37.60 19.30
N GLU A 48 -20.02 38.09 18.16
CA GLU A 48 -20.35 37.26 16.99
C GLU A 48 -19.08 36.59 16.43
N GLN A 49 -18.02 37.37 16.26
CA GLN A 49 -16.74 36.86 15.73
C GLN A 49 -16.15 35.75 16.59
N VAL A 50 -16.03 35.99 17.92
CA VAL A 50 -15.47 34.99 18.84
C VAL A 50 -16.34 33.75 18.94
N ARG A 51 -17.65 33.89 19.04
CA ARG A 51 -18.58 32.71 19.04
C ARG A 51 -18.55 31.95 17.72
N GLY A 52 -18.42 32.63 16.58
CA GLY A 52 -18.24 32.02 15.28
C GLY A 52 -16.97 31.17 15.22
N ILE A 53 -15.85 31.74 15.70
CA ILE A 53 -14.56 31.02 15.78
C ILE A 53 -14.70 29.78 16.68
N VAL A 54 -15.24 29.93 17.88
CA VAL A 54 -15.44 28.82 18.82
C VAL A 54 -16.28 27.71 18.19
N LYS A 55 -17.37 28.06 17.50
CA LYS A 55 -18.22 27.10 16.81
C LYS A 55 -17.47 26.26 15.79
N VAL A 56 -16.70 26.92 14.89
CA VAL A 56 -15.96 26.22 13.85
C VAL A 56 -14.83 25.39 14.44
N VAL A 57 -14.05 25.94 15.38
CA VAL A 57 -12.97 25.20 16.03
C VAL A 57 -13.49 23.98 16.80
N THR A 58 -14.65 24.11 17.46
CA THR A 58 -15.29 22.96 18.14
C THR A 58 -15.79 21.93 17.15
N ALA A 59 -16.34 22.33 16.01
CA ALA A 59 -16.74 21.43 14.94
C ALA A 59 -15.53 20.65 14.39
N VAL A 60 -14.43 21.33 14.10
CA VAL A 60 -13.17 20.70 13.67
C VAL A 60 -12.63 19.71 14.71
N ALA A 61 -12.66 20.08 16.00
CA ALA A 61 -12.25 19.19 17.08
C ALA A 61 -13.11 17.92 17.20
N ASN A 62 -14.36 17.99 16.78
CA ASN A 62 -15.29 16.86 16.72
C ASN A 62 -15.27 16.10 15.38
N GLY A 63 -14.37 16.50 14.45
CA GLY A 63 -14.23 15.86 13.14
C GLY A 63 -15.18 16.38 12.05
N ASP A 64 -15.98 17.41 12.34
CA ASP A 64 -16.80 18.09 11.32
C ASP A 64 -15.93 19.17 10.64
N LEU A 65 -15.44 18.82 9.45
CA LEU A 65 -14.55 19.66 8.64
C LEU A 65 -15.31 20.44 7.55
N GLU A 66 -16.63 20.36 7.52
CA GLU A 66 -17.44 21.07 6.52
C GLU A 66 -17.81 22.48 6.98
N GLN A 67 -17.72 22.77 8.27
CA GLN A 67 -18.08 24.06 8.83
C GLN A 67 -17.09 25.15 8.40
N LYS A 68 -17.65 26.29 7.98
CA LYS A 68 -16.87 27.47 7.60
C LYS A 68 -17.19 28.65 8.51
N LEU A 69 -16.18 29.43 8.83
CA LEU A 69 -16.33 30.67 9.54
C LEU A 69 -16.83 31.77 8.58
N THR A 70 -18.12 32.09 8.68
CA THR A 70 -18.79 33.13 7.89
C THR A 70 -19.11 34.31 8.79
N VAL A 71 -18.11 35.14 9.13
CA VAL A 71 -18.29 36.34 9.93
C VAL A 71 -18.11 37.58 9.06
N GLN A 72 -18.93 38.60 9.30
CA GLN A 72 -18.74 39.91 8.69
C GLN A 72 -17.65 40.66 9.43
N ALA A 73 -16.40 40.39 9.08
CA ALA A 73 -15.23 41.01 9.71
C ALA A 73 -14.40 41.77 8.69
N LYS A 74 -13.62 42.72 9.17
CA LYS A 74 -12.66 43.51 8.39
C LYS A 74 -11.27 43.43 9.04
N GLY A 75 -10.22 43.75 8.28
CA GLY A 75 -8.85 43.78 8.81
C GLY A 75 -8.37 42.41 9.27
N GLU A 76 -7.71 42.37 10.41
CA GLU A 76 -7.06 41.18 10.96
C GLU A 76 -8.03 40.01 11.27
N VAL A 77 -9.27 40.33 11.67
CA VAL A 77 -10.28 39.30 11.95
C VAL A 77 -10.74 38.62 10.68
N ALA A 78 -10.82 39.36 9.57
CA ALA A 78 -11.10 38.74 8.25
C ALA A 78 -9.97 37.82 7.80
N ALA A 79 -8.71 38.24 8.00
CA ALA A 79 -7.55 37.39 7.70
C ALA A 79 -7.50 36.14 8.59
N LEU A 80 -7.89 36.25 9.86
CA LEU A 80 -8.02 35.09 10.76
C LEU A 80 -9.11 34.15 10.29
N ALA A 81 -10.26 34.65 9.85
CA ALA A 81 -11.36 33.84 9.32
C ALA A 81 -10.92 33.07 8.07
N GLU A 82 -10.22 33.72 7.15
CA GLU A 82 -9.67 33.09 5.95
C GLU A 82 -8.65 32.00 6.32
N THR A 83 -7.76 32.28 7.27
CA THR A 83 -6.77 31.30 7.75
C THR A 83 -7.42 30.07 8.36
N ILE A 84 -8.46 30.23 9.18
CA ILE A 84 -9.23 29.13 9.75
C ILE A 84 -9.93 28.32 8.65
N ASN A 85 -10.56 28.99 7.68
CA ASN A 85 -11.23 28.33 6.59
C ASN A 85 -10.26 27.56 5.67
N ASN A 86 -9.09 28.11 5.41
CA ASN A 86 -8.03 27.43 4.64
C ASN A 86 -7.50 26.20 5.39
N MET A 87 -7.28 26.34 6.70
CA MET A 87 -6.88 25.21 7.57
C MET A 87 -7.92 24.09 7.54
N THR A 88 -9.19 24.43 7.74
CA THR A 88 -10.29 23.43 7.73
C THR A 88 -10.41 22.77 6.38
N GLY A 89 -10.31 23.52 5.27
CA GLY A 89 -10.33 22.98 3.90
C GLY A 89 -9.17 22.04 3.62
N THR A 90 -7.97 22.36 4.10
CA THR A 90 -6.80 21.49 3.97
C THR A 90 -6.99 20.19 4.75
N LEU A 91 -7.50 20.27 5.99
CA LEU A 91 -7.82 19.08 6.81
C LEU A 91 -8.88 18.20 6.16
N ALA A 92 -9.95 18.80 5.62
CA ALA A 92 -11.01 18.06 4.93
C ALA A 92 -10.44 17.31 3.70
N THR A 93 -9.72 18.02 2.84
CA THR A 93 -9.11 17.40 1.66
C THR A 93 -8.14 16.27 2.04
N PHE A 94 -7.33 16.48 3.06
CA PHE A 94 -6.40 15.45 3.54
C PHE A 94 -7.16 14.21 4.06
N ALA A 95 -8.17 14.41 4.90
CA ALA A 95 -8.97 13.32 5.45
C ALA A 95 -9.69 12.51 4.35
N ASP A 96 -10.26 13.19 3.35
CA ASP A 96 -10.93 12.56 2.21
C ASP A 96 -9.94 11.76 1.36
N GLN A 97 -8.79 12.33 1.04
CA GLN A 97 -7.77 11.66 0.23
C GLN A 97 -7.19 10.43 0.92
N VAL A 98 -6.85 10.53 2.21
CA VAL A 98 -6.34 9.39 2.98
C VAL A 98 -7.41 8.29 3.11
N THR A 99 -8.66 8.68 3.37
CA THR A 99 -9.79 7.74 3.46
C THR A 99 -10.04 7.04 2.12
N SER A 100 -9.95 7.78 0.99
CA SER A 100 -10.08 7.22 -0.35
C SER A 100 -9.01 6.18 -0.62
N VAL A 101 -7.73 6.50 -0.39
CA VAL A 101 -6.62 5.56 -0.59
C VAL A 101 -6.76 4.33 0.32
N ALA A 102 -7.11 4.54 1.58
CA ALA A 102 -7.32 3.44 2.52
C ALA A 102 -8.46 2.50 2.09
N ARG A 103 -9.56 3.05 1.57
CA ARG A 103 -10.70 2.28 1.06
C ARG A 103 -10.33 1.54 -0.23
N GLU A 104 -9.74 2.23 -1.21
CA GLU A 104 -9.35 1.64 -2.48
C GLU A 104 -8.39 0.47 -2.28
N VAL A 105 -7.34 0.68 -1.51
CA VAL A 105 -6.29 -0.32 -1.29
C VAL A 105 -6.74 -1.39 -0.28
N GLY A 106 -7.31 -0.97 0.86
CA GLY A 106 -7.59 -1.86 1.99
C GLY A 106 -8.91 -2.60 1.92
N VAL A 107 -9.93 -2.03 1.28
CA VAL A 107 -11.30 -2.61 1.23
C VAL A 107 -11.63 -3.13 -0.17
N GLU A 108 -11.35 -2.34 -1.20
CA GLU A 108 -11.72 -2.69 -2.57
C GLU A 108 -10.62 -3.48 -3.29
N GLY A 109 -9.43 -3.60 -2.70
CA GLY A 109 -8.29 -4.30 -3.30
C GLY A 109 -7.75 -3.64 -4.57
N ARG A 110 -8.11 -2.38 -4.83
CA ARG A 110 -7.64 -1.62 -5.99
C ARG A 110 -6.28 -0.99 -5.66
N LEU A 111 -5.25 -1.64 -6.12
CA LEU A 111 -3.86 -1.22 -5.87
C LEU A 111 -3.43 -0.09 -6.80
N GLY A 112 -2.69 0.90 -6.26
CA GLY A 112 -2.08 2.00 -7.00
C GLY A 112 -2.73 3.36 -6.76
N GLY A 113 -3.73 3.46 -5.86
CA GLY A 113 -4.32 4.73 -5.43
C GLY A 113 -3.27 5.61 -4.73
N GLN A 114 -3.37 6.93 -4.94
CA GLN A 114 -2.50 7.92 -4.31
C GLN A 114 -3.33 9.10 -3.81
N ALA A 115 -2.98 9.61 -2.63
CA ALA A 115 -3.54 10.83 -2.08
C ALA A 115 -2.92 12.05 -2.80
N ASN A 116 -3.77 12.98 -3.24
CA ASN A 116 -3.34 14.24 -3.85
C ASN A 116 -3.92 15.42 -3.08
N VAL A 117 -3.09 16.04 -2.25
CA VAL A 117 -3.47 17.24 -1.47
C VAL A 117 -2.66 18.41 -1.98
N LEU A 118 -3.29 19.28 -2.75
CA LEU A 118 -2.64 20.43 -3.36
C LEU A 118 -2.37 21.53 -2.32
N GLY A 119 -1.26 22.24 -2.49
CA GLY A 119 -0.93 23.44 -1.68
C GLY A 119 -0.44 23.15 -0.26
N VAL A 120 -0.22 21.89 0.11
CA VAL A 120 0.30 21.54 1.44
C VAL A 120 1.82 21.66 1.52
N ALA A 121 2.30 22.06 2.70
CA ALA A 121 3.73 22.18 3.01
C ALA A 121 4.04 21.58 4.39
N GLY A 122 5.32 21.43 4.72
CA GLY A 122 5.76 20.91 6.02
C GLY A 122 5.17 19.55 6.33
N THR A 123 4.74 19.35 7.56
CA THR A 123 4.23 18.06 8.07
C THR A 123 3.07 17.48 7.26
N TRP A 124 2.20 18.30 6.67
CA TRP A 124 1.09 17.84 5.83
C TRP A 124 1.56 17.20 4.53
N LYS A 125 2.60 17.78 3.93
CA LYS A 125 3.24 17.21 2.74
C LYS A 125 3.92 15.89 3.07
N ASP A 126 4.63 15.83 4.21
CA ASP A 126 5.32 14.62 4.65
C ASP A 126 4.32 13.49 4.95
N LEU A 127 3.20 13.82 5.59
CA LEU A 127 2.14 12.86 5.90
C LEU A 127 1.51 12.29 4.62
N THR A 128 1.18 13.16 3.65
CA THR A 128 0.67 12.73 2.33
C THR A 128 1.70 11.85 1.60
N GLY A 129 2.97 12.23 1.65
CA GLY A 129 4.07 11.46 1.07
C GLY A 129 4.21 10.06 1.70
N ASN A 130 4.10 9.96 3.02
CA ASN A 130 4.18 8.69 3.73
C ASN A 130 2.99 7.77 3.40
N VAL A 131 1.78 8.31 3.28
CA VAL A 131 0.60 7.55 2.84
C VAL A 131 0.80 7.00 1.42
N ASN A 132 1.30 7.85 0.51
CA ASN A 132 1.58 7.45 -0.87
C ASN A 132 2.69 6.40 -0.96
N LEU A 133 3.74 6.54 -0.16
CA LEU A 133 4.82 5.55 -0.09
C LEU A 133 4.30 4.19 0.41
N LEU A 134 3.46 4.18 1.44
CA LEU A 134 2.82 2.97 1.96
C LEU A 134 1.97 2.29 0.88
N ALA A 135 1.10 3.04 0.20
CA ALA A 135 0.25 2.53 -0.87
C ALA A 135 1.07 1.99 -2.07
N ALA A 136 2.15 2.69 -2.45
CA ALA A 136 3.04 2.27 -3.53
C ALA A 136 3.82 0.99 -3.17
N ASN A 137 4.37 0.90 -1.97
CA ASN A 137 5.08 -0.29 -1.50
C ASN A 137 4.17 -1.51 -1.47
N LEU A 138 2.98 -1.38 -0.87
CA LEU A 138 2.00 -2.46 -0.84
C LEU A 138 1.57 -2.88 -2.25
N THR A 139 1.34 -1.93 -3.14
CA THR A 139 1.00 -2.19 -4.55
C THR A 139 2.08 -3.01 -5.24
N THR A 140 3.34 -2.60 -5.11
CA THR A 140 4.48 -3.26 -5.75
C THR A 140 4.66 -4.69 -5.22
N GLN A 141 4.58 -4.86 -3.91
CA GLN A 141 4.76 -6.16 -3.26
C GLN A 141 3.65 -7.15 -3.62
N VAL A 142 2.38 -6.73 -3.52
CA VAL A 142 1.24 -7.61 -3.84
C VAL A 142 1.20 -7.97 -5.33
N ARG A 143 1.49 -7.03 -6.23
CA ARG A 143 1.55 -7.32 -7.67
C ARG A 143 2.66 -8.30 -8.02
N ALA A 144 3.84 -8.15 -7.43
CA ALA A 144 4.94 -9.09 -7.66
C ALA A 144 4.62 -10.51 -7.15
N ILE A 145 3.98 -10.63 -5.98
CA ILE A 145 3.50 -11.91 -5.47
C ILE A 145 2.46 -12.53 -6.42
N ALA A 146 1.48 -11.75 -6.86
CA ALA A 146 0.42 -12.21 -7.76
C ALA A 146 0.97 -12.64 -9.13
N GLU A 147 1.96 -11.91 -9.67
CA GLU A 147 2.62 -12.25 -10.93
C GLU A 147 3.33 -13.61 -10.84
N VAL A 148 4.14 -13.80 -9.80
CA VAL A 148 4.87 -15.07 -9.59
C VAL A 148 3.91 -16.21 -9.29
N ALA A 149 2.90 -16.00 -8.44
CA ALA A 149 1.87 -17.02 -8.20
C ALA A 149 1.15 -17.42 -9.49
N THR A 150 0.82 -16.47 -10.36
CA THR A 150 0.22 -16.74 -11.67
C THR A 150 1.17 -17.51 -12.59
N ALA A 151 2.47 -17.24 -12.57
CA ALA A 151 3.46 -17.98 -13.32
C ALA A 151 3.52 -19.44 -12.86
N VAL A 152 3.54 -19.67 -11.54
CA VAL A 152 3.53 -21.02 -10.95
C VAL A 152 2.29 -21.82 -11.37
N THR A 153 1.09 -21.20 -11.38
CA THR A 153 -0.13 -21.90 -11.84
C THR A 153 -0.10 -22.30 -13.31
N LYS A 154 0.74 -21.65 -14.12
CA LYS A 154 0.98 -21.97 -15.53
C LYS A 154 2.15 -22.94 -15.73
N GLY A 155 2.76 -23.44 -14.65
CA GLY A 155 3.91 -24.34 -14.69
C GLY A 155 5.26 -23.63 -14.91
N ASP A 156 5.30 -22.30 -14.92
CA ASP A 156 6.56 -21.54 -14.99
C ASP A 156 7.16 -21.40 -13.58
N LEU A 157 8.06 -22.30 -13.25
CA LEU A 157 8.80 -22.35 -11.99
C LEU A 157 10.15 -21.60 -12.06
N THR A 158 10.40 -20.85 -13.13
CA THR A 158 11.68 -20.12 -13.30
C THR A 158 11.68 -18.76 -12.64
N ARG A 159 10.51 -18.24 -12.28
CA ARG A 159 10.33 -16.92 -11.68
C ARG A 159 10.46 -16.97 -10.16
N SER A 160 10.98 -15.89 -9.60
CA SER A 160 11.04 -15.62 -8.15
C SER A 160 10.57 -14.21 -7.85
N ILE A 161 10.12 -13.97 -6.62
CA ILE A 161 9.72 -12.64 -6.15
C ILE A 161 10.98 -11.86 -5.84
N GLN A 162 11.23 -10.76 -6.59
CA GLN A 162 12.41 -9.90 -6.48
C GLN A 162 11.99 -8.47 -6.14
N VAL A 163 11.29 -8.28 -5.03
CA VAL A 163 10.91 -6.95 -4.54
C VAL A 163 11.61 -6.65 -3.23
N ASP A 164 11.88 -5.35 -3.01
CA ASP A 164 12.33 -4.91 -1.70
C ASP A 164 11.17 -5.03 -0.71
N ALA A 165 11.36 -5.84 0.32
CA ALA A 165 10.37 -6.10 1.35
C ALA A 165 11.06 -6.20 2.71
N ARG A 166 10.33 -5.84 3.79
CA ARG A 166 10.83 -5.87 5.16
C ARG A 166 9.82 -6.54 6.07
N GLY A 167 10.29 -7.05 7.23
CA GLY A 167 9.44 -7.69 8.23
C GLY A 167 8.70 -8.90 7.65
N GLU A 168 7.45 -9.08 8.01
CA GLU A 168 6.62 -10.24 7.63
C GLU A 168 6.46 -10.41 6.11
N VAL A 169 6.48 -9.32 5.34
CA VAL A 169 6.40 -9.41 3.87
C VAL A 169 7.69 -9.97 3.27
N ALA A 170 8.85 -9.70 3.87
CA ALA A 170 10.10 -10.32 3.46
C ALA A 170 10.08 -11.83 3.76
N GLU A 171 9.59 -12.24 4.92
CA GLU A 171 9.42 -13.66 5.28
C GLU A 171 8.47 -14.36 4.32
N LEU A 172 7.34 -13.73 3.98
CA LEU A 172 6.40 -14.28 2.99
C LEU A 172 7.05 -14.46 1.62
N LYS A 173 7.80 -13.46 1.14
CA LYS A 173 8.58 -13.53 -0.10
C LYS A 173 9.54 -14.73 -0.09
N ASP A 174 10.32 -14.88 0.97
CA ASP A 174 11.33 -15.92 1.09
C ASP A 174 10.69 -17.31 1.18
N ASN A 175 9.57 -17.45 1.90
CA ASN A 175 8.79 -18.68 1.96
C ASN A 175 8.22 -19.09 0.61
N ILE A 176 7.66 -18.13 -0.16
CA ILE A 176 7.15 -18.41 -1.51
C ILE A 176 8.30 -18.81 -2.44
N ASN A 177 9.42 -18.12 -2.42
CA ASN A 177 10.58 -18.46 -3.25
C ASN A 177 11.11 -19.87 -2.91
N THR A 178 11.22 -20.21 -1.62
CA THR A 178 11.60 -21.55 -1.16
C THR A 178 10.60 -22.62 -1.64
N MET A 179 9.31 -22.33 -1.59
CA MET A 179 8.28 -23.25 -2.10
C MET A 179 8.46 -23.51 -3.61
N ILE A 180 8.74 -22.45 -4.39
CA ILE A 180 8.97 -22.57 -5.84
C ILE A 180 10.20 -23.43 -6.13
N ASP A 181 11.29 -23.23 -5.41
CA ASP A 181 12.51 -24.05 -5.55
C ASP A 181 12.26 -25.51 -5.23
N ASN A 182 11.51 -25.81 -4.18
CA ASN A 182 11.11 -27.18 -3.84
C ASN A 182 10.21 -27.81 -4.93
N LEU A 183 9.27 -27.04 -5.50
CA LEU A 183 8.44 -27.50 -6.61
C LEU A 183 9.29 -27.78 -7.85
N ARG A 184 10.28 -26.94 -8.16
CA ARG A 184 11.20 -27.16 -9.27
C ARG A 184 11.99 -28.46 -9.10
N LEU A 185 12.62 -28.63 -7.94
CA LEU A 185 13.38 -29.85 -7.63
C LEU A 185 12.52 -31.11 -7.71
N THR A 186 11.28 -31.06 -7.22
CA THR A 186 10.35 -32.20 -7.29
C THR A 186 9.93 -32.49 -8.74
N THR A 187 9.68 -31.45 -9.54
CA THR A 187 9.30 -31.59 -10.94
C THR A 187 10.44 -32.18 -11.76
N ASP A 188 11.67 -31.72 -11.55
CA ASP A 188 12.86 -32.24 -12.23
C ASP A 188 13.10 -33.73 -11.85
N ARG A 189 13.00 -34.06 -10.56
CA ARG A 189 13.11 -35.45 -10.09
C ARG A 189 12.04 -36.35 -10.71
N ASN A 190 10.80 -35.90 -10.72
CA ASN A 190 9.72 -36.67 -11.35
C ASN A 190 9.96 -36.89 -12.86
N ARG A 191 10.48 -35.87 -13.56
CA ARG A 191 10.84 -36.00 -14.98
C ARG A 191 11.94 -37.03 -15.20
N ASP A 192 12.97 -37.02 -14.36
CA ASP A 192 14.06 -37.99 -14.42
C ASP A 192 13.58 -39.40 -14.12
N GLU A 193 12.71 -39.58 -13.10
CA GLU A 193 12.10 -40.87 -12.78
C GLU A 193 11.20 -41.39 -13.92
N ASP A 194 10.37 -40.55 -14.52
CA ASP A 194 9.50 -40.91 -15.62
C ASP A 194 10.31 -41.24 -16.87
N TRP A 195 11.39 -40.48 -17.13
CA TRP A 195 12.34 -40.81 -18.19
C TRP A 195 12.96 -42.21 -17.97
N LEU A 196 13.44 -42.48 -16.75
CA LEU A 196 14.02 -43.77 -16.39
C LEU A 196 13.02 -44.89 -16.51
N LYS A 197 11.80 -44.77 -15.97
CA LYS A 197 10.74 -45.77 -16.04
C LYS A 197 10.34 -46.07 -17.48
N THR A 198 10.17 -45.06 -18.30
CA THR A 198 9.80 -45.16 -19.71
C THR A 198 10.87 -45.92 -20.50
N ASN A 199 12.13 -45.52 -20.31
CA ASN A 199 13.23 -46.19 -21.02
C ASN A 199 13.45 -47.63 -20.54
N LEU A 200 13.35 -47.90 -19.21
CA LEU A 200 13.46 -49.22 -18.65
C LEU A 200 12.36 -50.16 -19.21
N ALA A 201 11.11 -49.69 -19.24
CA ALA A 201 10.00 -50.45 -19.84
C ALA A 201 10.23 -50.75 -21.32
N ARG A 202 10.74 -49.79 -22.09
CA ARG A 202 11.10 -49.93 -23.50
C ARG A 202 12.20 -50.98 -23.69
N PHE A 203 13.29 -50.89 -22.93
CA PHE A 203 14.36 -51.89 -23.00
C PHE A 203 13.92 -53.28 -22.59
N THR A 204 13.14 -53.42 -21.50
CA THR A 204 12.60 -54.70 -21.06
C THR A 204 11.73 -55.32 -22.14
N GLY A 205 10.85 -54.54 -22.81
CA GLY A 205 10.01 -55.02 -23.89
C GLY A 205 10.78 -55.47 -25.13
N MET A 206 11.87 -54.74 -25.46
CA MET A 206 12.72 -55.11 -26.61
C MET A 206 13.53 -56.40 -26.38
N LEU A 207 13.98 -56.60 -25.16
CA LEU A 207 14.78 -57.78 -24.78
C LEU A 207 13.93 -59.02 -24.56
N GLN A 208 12.63 -58.88 -24.35
CA GLN A 208 11.72 -59.99 -24.09
C GLN A 208 11.62 -60.89 -25.32
N GLY A 209 11.97 -62.18 -25.15
CA GLY A 209 11.92 -63.19 -26.22
C GLY A 209 13.17 -63.29 -27.11
N GLN A 210 14.15 -62.39 -26.90
CA GLN A 210 15.43 -62.47 -27.61
C GLN A 210 16.32 -63.60 -27.02
N ARG A 211 16.91 -64.43 -27.90
CA ARG A 211 17.79 -65.52 -27.50
C ARG A 211 19.20 -65.40 -28.07
N ASP A 212 19.41 -64.51 -29.02
CA ASP A 212 20.70 -64.27 -29.64
C ASP A 212 21.38 -63.06 -29.01
N LEU A 213 22.54 -63.31 -28.39
CA LEU A 213 23.31 -62.32 -27.67
C LEU A 213 23.83 -61.21 -28.59
N ALA A 214 24.21 -61.52 -29.83
CA ALA A 214 24.70 -60.52 -30.78
C ALA A 214 23.58 -59.57 -31.23
N ASN A 215 22.35 -60.07 -31.37
CA ASN A 215 21.18 -59.25 -31.66
C ASN A 215 20.79 -58.39 -30.47
N VAL A 216 20.83 -58.93 -29.26
CA VAL A 216 20.60 -58.19 -28.02
C VAL A 216 21.60 -57.04 -27.88
N GLY A 217 22.90 -57.33 -28.10
CA GLY A 217 23.96 -56.32 -28.04
C GLY A 217 23.76 -55.18 -29.05
N ARG A 218 23.42 -55.51 -30.27
CA ARG A 218 23.17 -54.52 -31.32
C ARG A 218 21.93 -53.66 -31.05
N MET A 219 20.86 -54.26 -30.55
CA MET A 219 19.65 -53.54 -30.17
C MET A 219 19.90 -52.62 -28.99
N LEU A 220 20.60 -53.07 -27.96
CA LEU A 220 20.97 -52.24 -26.81
C LEU A 220 21.82 -51.05 -27.25
N LEU A 221 22.85 -51.24 -28.07
CA LEU A 221 23.69 -50.15 -28.53
C LEU A 221 22.93 -49.14 -29.40
N SER A 222 22.09 -49.61 -30.32
CA SER A 222 21.31 -48.72 -31.19
C SER A 222 20.35 -47.82 -30.43
N GLU A 223 19.81 -48.28 -29.32
CA GLU A 223 18.84 -47.51 -28.51
C GLU A 223 19.47 -46.76 -27.35
N LEU A 224 20.51 -47.32 -26.72
CA LEU A 224 21.17 -46.68 -25.56
C LEU A 224 22.08 -45.54 -26.00
N THR A 225 22.82 -45.69 -27.11
CA THR A 225 23.78 -44.71 -27.59
C THR A 225 23.15 -43.32 -27.80
N PRO A 226 22.02 -43.15 -28.47
CA PRO A 226 21.34 -41.88 -28.61
C PRO A 226 20.82 -41.31 -27.25
N LEU A 227 20.33 -42.21 -26.36
CA LEU A 227 19.76 -41.78 -25.07
C LEU A 227 20.78 -41.17 -24.14
N VAL A 228 22.03 -41.66 -24.19
CA VAL A 228 23.13 -41.11 -23.36
C VAL A 228 24.00 -40.09 -24.13
N ASN A 229 23.54 -39.68 -25.33
CA ASN A 229 24.23 -38.76 -26.22
C ASN A 229 25.67 -39.22 -26.53
N ALA A 230 25.89 -40.54 -26.65
CA ALA A 230 27.18 -41.11 -27.01
C ALA A 230 27.29 -41.21 -28.54
N HIS A 231 28.48 -41.04 -29.09
CA HIS A 231 28.74 -41.18 -30.53
C HIS A 231 29.12 -42.61 -30.94
N GLN A 232 29.61 -43.39 -29.99
CA GLN A 232 30.02 -44.78 -30.21
C GLN A 232 29.73 -45.62 -28.96
N GLY A 233 29.41 -46.91 -29.17
CA GLY A 233 29.25 -47.90 -28.12
C GLY A 233 29.79 -49.25 -28.58
N VAL A 234 30.38 -49.98 -27.67
CA VAL A 234 30.89 -51.36 -27.94
C VAL A 234 30.47 -52.31 -26.83
N ILE A 235 30.16 -53.55 -27.20
CA ILE A 235 29.87 -54.61 -26.25
C ILE A 235 30.85 -55.75 -26.49
N TYR A 236 31.43 -56.25 -25.41
CA TYR A 236 32.32 -57.41 -25.42
C TYR A 236 31.68 -58.54 -24.62
N GLN A 237 31.79 -59.76 -25.14
CA GLN A 237 31.45 -60.98 -24.45
C GLN A 237 32.72 -61.64 -23.92
N MET A 238 32.70 -62.14 -22.68
CA MET A 238 33.73 -62.98 -22.15
C MET A 238 33.55 -64.42 -22.70
N GLU A 239 34.58 -64.96 -23.34
CA GLU A 239 34.49 -66.29 -23.99
C GLU A 239 34.65 -67.42 -22.97
N SER A 240 35.42 -67.25 -21.92
CA SER A 240 35.49 -68.18 -20.78
C SER A 240 36.02 -67.49 -19.53
N GLU A 241 35.64 -67.99 -18.34
CA GLU A 241 36.12 -67.43 -17.05
C GLU A 241 37.62 -67.66 -16.85
N GLU A 242 38.20 -68.70 -17.47
CA GLU A 242 39.62 -69.09 -17.32
C GLU A 242 40.56 -68.29 -18.22
N ALA A 243 40.10 -67.86 -19.40
CA ALA A 243 40.97 -67.29 -20.41
C ALA A 243 41.04 -65.75 -20.39
N SER A 244 40.17 -65.04 -19.68
CA SER A 244 40.10 -63.57 -19.62
C SER A 244 40.07 -62.91 -21.04
N THR A 245 39.61 -63.63 -22.05
CA THR A 245 39.52 -63.14 -23.45
C THR A 245 38.15 -62.52 -23.71
N LEU A 246 38.16 -61.30 -24.24
CA LEU A 246 36.96 -60.56 -24.61
C LEU A 246 36.80 -60.60 -26.13
N LYS A 247 35.63 -61.04 -26.58
CA LYS A 247 35.24 -61.03 -27.99
C LYS A 247 34.28 -59.86 -28.23
N LEU A 248 34.54 -59.09 -29.24
CA LEU A 248 33.63 -58.02 -29.70
C LEU A 248 32.36 -58.70 -30.27
N LEU A 249 31.20 -58.27 -29.77
CA LEU A 249 29.90 -58.72 -30.21
C LEU A 249 29.38 -57.97 -31.42
#